data_d2895993c2e8a10dfc95dadfb11c80b0
#
_entry.id   d2895993c2e8a10dfc95dadfb11c80b0
#
_cell.length_a   1.000
_cell.length_b   1.000
_cell.length_c   1.000
_cell.angle_alpha   90.00
_cell.angle_beta   90.00
_cell.angle_gamma   90.00
#
_symmetry.space_group_name_H-M   'P 1'
#
loop_
_entity.id
_entity.type
_entity.pdbx_description
1 polymer ?
#
loop_
_entity_poly.entity_id
_entity_poly.type
_entity_poly.pdbx_seq_one_letter_code
_entity_poly.pdbx_strand_id
1 'polypeptide(L)'
;RQRQMCIRDRVCECEDVTIGEVKFAAEKLHVHNLINLRRRTRLGMGTCQGELCACRGANVLCRVAKMKAEEAQRDLASFIAERWKGMQPVAWGDTLAEAQLTSMIYEGLCGINRVAGNNKEVAR
;
A
#
# COMPACT_ATOMS: atom_id res chain seq x y z
N ARG A 1 19.17 1.11 -19.45
CA ARG A 1 18.01 1.93 -19.89
C ARG A 1 16.88 1.71 -18.88
N GLN A 2 16.60 2.68 -18.04
CA GLN A 2 15.40 2.62 -17.19
C GLN A 2 14.17 2.61 -18.12
N ARG A 3 13.39 1.55 -18.03
CA ARG A 3 12.13 1.44 -18.78
C ARG A 3 11.19 2.55 -18.28
N GLN A 4 10.80 3.43 -19.16
CA GLN A 4 9.83 4.46 -18.85
C GLN A 4 8.50 3.76 -18.49
N MET A 5 7.96 4.03 -17.30
CA MET A 5 6.69 3.43 -16.88
C MET A 5 5.58 3.88 -17.83
N CYS A 6 4.95 2.91 -18.49
CA CYS A 6 3.82 3.17 -19.36
C CYS A 6 2.58 3.46 -18.51
N ILE A 7 1.80 4.48 -18.87
CA ILE A 7 0.54 4.82 -18.18
C ILE A 7 -0.49 3.68 -18.23
N ARG A 8 -0.31 2.71 -19.13
CA ARG A 8 -1.14 1.50 -19.25
C ARG A 8 -0.64 0.34 -18.40
N ASP A 9 0.56 0.43 -17.81
CA ASP A 9 1.06 -0.64 -16.94
C ASP A 9 0.18 -0.75 -15.70
N ARG A 10 -0.15 -1.99 -15.34
CA ARG A 10 -1.00 -2.27 -14.17
C ARG A 10 -0.24 -2.13 -12.87
N VAL A 11 -0.84 -1.45 -11.93
CA VAL A 11 -0.40 -1.38 -10.53
C VAL A 11 -1.13 -2.43 -9.71
N CYS A 12 -2.43 -2.56 -9.92
CA CYS A 12 -3.28 -3.56 -9.27
C CYS A 12 -3.92 -4.47 -10.33
N GLU A 13 -3.65 -5.74 -10.23
CA GLU A 13 -4.17 -6.74 -11.18
C GLU A 13 -5.60 -7.18 -10.83
N CYS A 14 -5.93 -7.27 -9.53
CA CYS A 14 -7.26 -7.69 -9.07
C CYS A 14 -8.36 -6.70 -9.46
N GLU A 15 -8.06 -5.41 -9.44
CA GLU A 15 -9.00 -4.31 -9.73
C GLU A 15 -8.64 -3.58 -11.03
N ASP A 16 -7.68 -4.10 -11.78
CA ASP A 16 -7.26 -3.58 -13.09
C ASP A 16 -6.82 -2.10 -13.08
N VAL A 17 -6.28 -1.62 -11.93
CA VAL A 17 -5.85 -0.23 -11.77
C VAL A 17 -4.51 0.00 -12.45
N THR A 18 -4.44 1.02 -13.29
CA THR A 18 -3.26 1.39 -14.07
C THR A 18 -2.45 2.51 -13.41
N ILE A 19 -1.20 2.68 -13.86
CA ILE A 19 -0.36 3.83 -13.48
C ILE A 19 -1.03 5.14 -13.87
N GLY A 20 -1.74 5.17 -15.02
CA GLY A 20 -2.46 6.35 -15.48
C GLY A 20 -3.54 6.80 -14.52
N GLU A 21 -4.30 5.87 -13.94
CA GLU A 21 -5.32 6.18 -12.93
C GLU A 21 -4.71 6.69 -11.62
N VAL A 22 -3.62 6.09 -11.16
CA VAL A 22 -2.88 6.58 -9.98
C VAL A 22 -2.37 7.99 -10.23
N LYS A 23 -1.78 8.24 -11.40
CA LYS A 23 -1.31 9.56 -11.81
C LYS A 23 -2.45 10.58 -11.85
N PHE A 24 -3.56 10.23 -12.47
CA PHE A 24 -4.74 11.09 -12.52
C PHE A 24 -5.26 11.42 -11.11
N ALA A 25 -5.36 10.42 -10.23
CA ALA A 25 -5.79 10.60 -8.85
C ALA A 25 -4.85 11.55 -8.08
N ALA A 26 -3.54 11.40 -8.24
CA ALA A 26 -2.57 12.27 -7.58
C ALA A 26 -2.60 13.71 -8.12
N GLU A 27 -2.60 13.89 -9.45
CA GLU A 27 -2.46 15.19 -10.08
C GLU A 27 -3.79 16.00 -10.13
N LYS A 28 -4.90 15.31 -10.34
CA LYS A 28 -6.22 15.96 -10.54
C LYS A 28 -7.11 15.92 -9.31
N LEU A 29 -7.01 14.88 -8.52
CA LEU A 29 -7.82 14.69 -7.31
C LEU A 29 -7.03 14.98 -6.02
N HIS A 30 -5.76 15.41 -6.16
CA HIS A 30 -4.86 15.75 -5.04
C HIS A 30 -4.74 14.63 -3.99
N VAL A 31 -4.65 13.40 -4.45
CA VAL A 31 -4.48 12.24 -3.59
C VAL A 31 -2.99 12.07 -3.22
N HIS A 32 -2.68 12.08 -1.94
CA HIS A 32 -1.32 12.01 -1.41
C HIS A 32 -1.10 10.82 -0.44
N ASN A 33 -2.05 9.89 -0.33
CA ASN A 33 -1.88 8.69 0.49
C ASN A 33 -2.63 7.49 -0.10
N LEU A 34 -2.18 6.29 0.27
CA LEU A 34 -2.71 5.02 -0.25
C LEU A 34 -4.17 4.78 0.15
N ILE A 35 -4.58 5.19 1.34
CA ILE A 35 -5.95 5.00 1.82
C ILE A 35 -6.93 5.80 0.96
N ASN A 36 -6.60 7.05 0.64
CA ASN A 36 -7.40 7.86 -0.26
C ASN A 36 -7.30 7.38 -1.71
N LEU A 37 -6.11 6.93 -2.15
CA LEU A 37 -5.93 6.33 -3.47
C LEU A 37 -6.82 5.10 -3.63
N ARG A 38 -6.85 4.21 -2.64
CA ARG A 38 -7.74 3.05 -2.58
C ARG A 38 -9.20 3.44 -2.80
N ARG A 39 -9.66 4.48 -2.12
CA ARG A 39 -11.05 4.96 -2.21
C ARG A 39 -11.40 5.57 -3.58
N ARG A 40 -10.41 6.10 -4.31
CA ARG A 40 -10.61 6.75 -5.60
C ARG A 40 -10.43 5.82 -6.80
N THR A 41 -9.51 4.87 -6.70
CA THR A 41 -9.14 3.98 -7.81
C THR A 41 -9.48 2.52 -7.57
N ARG A 42 -9.93 2.15 -6.36
CA ARG A 42 -10.13 0.77 -5.88
C ARG A 42 -8.82 -0.02 -5.72
N LEU A 43 -7.64 0.59 -5.88
CA LEU A 43 -6.36 -0.05 -5.62
C LEU A 43 -6.36 -0.70 -4.23
N GLY A 44 -6.03 -1.99 -4.16
CA GLY A 44 -6.02 -2.73 -2.91
C GLY A 44 -7.39 -3.16 -2.37
N MET A 45 -8.47 -3.05 -3.16
CA MET A 45 -9.81 -3.52 -2.78
C MET A 45 -10.14 -4.92 -3.28
N GLY A 46 -9.32 -5.49 -4.16
CA GLY A 46 -9.54 -6.82 -4.69
C GLY A 46 -9.24 -7.93 -3.68
N THR A 47 -9.28 -9.17 -4.13
CA THR A 47 -9.18 -10.37 -3.29
C THR A 47 -7.92 -10.42 -2.43
N CYS A 48 -6.76 -9.90 -2.89
CA CYS A 48 -5.53 -9.86 -2.11
C CYS A 48 -5.47 -8.68 -1.11
N GLN A 49 -6.46 -7.79 -1.09
CA GLN A 49 -6.55 -6.65 -0.18
C GLN A 49 -5.27 -5.80 -0.10
N GLY A 50 -4.61 -5.61 -1.24
CA GLY A 50 -3.43 -4.77 -1.35
C GLY A 50 -2.08 -5.50 -1.18
N GLU A 51 -2.07 -6.79 -0.88
CA GLU A 51 -0.86 -7.56 -0.66
C GLU A 51 0.14 -7.43 -1.80
N LEU A 52 -0.32 -7.52 -3.05
CA LEU A 52 0.54 -7.41 -4.22
C LEU A 52 0.75 -5.97 -4.70
N CYS A 53 -0.24 -5.11 -4.54
CA CYS A 53 -0.23 -3.78 -5.17
C CYS A 53 0.12 -2.63 -4.21
N ALA A 54 0.09 -2.82 -2.88
CA ALA A 54 0.35 -1.72 -1.95
C ALA A 54 1.74 -1.10 -2.13
N CYS A 55 2.80 -1.93 -2.20
CA CYS A 55 4.16 -1.45 -2.43
C CYS A 55 4.34 -0.80 -3.82
N ARG A 56 3.74 -1.38 -4.85
CA ARG A 56 3.76 -0.80 -6.21
C ARG A 56 3.03 0.54 -6.23
N GLY A 57 1.84 0.59 -5.64
CA GLY A 57 1.03 1.80 -5.53
C GLY A 57 1.73 2.91 -4.76
N ALA A 58 2.34 2.59 -3.62
CA ALA A 58 3.15 3.52 -2.84
C ALA A 58 4.30 4.11 -3.65
N ASN A 59 5.02 3.27 -4.40
CA ASN A 59 6.14 3.72 -5.23
C ASN A 59 5.67 4.65 -6.36
N VAL A 60 4.60 4.30 -7.07
CA VAL A 60 4.04 5.14 -8.13
C VAL A 60 3.53 6.47 -7.56
N LEU A 61 2.77 6.41 -6.47
CA LEU A 61 2.24 7.61 -5.81
C LEU A 61 3.36 8.52 -5.30
N CYS A 62 4.39 7.95 -4.68
CA CYS A 62 5.57 8.69 -4.21
C CYS A 62 6.23 9.47 -5.34
N ARG A 63 6.42 8.85 -6.51
CA ARG A 63 7.04 9.49 -7.67
C ARG A 63 6.17 10.59 -8.27
N VAL A 64 4.87 10.34 -8.39
CA VAL A 64 3.92 11.28 -9.02
C VAL A 64 3.64 12.46 -8.10
N ALA A 65 3.39 12.21 -6.83
CA ALA A 65 3.14 13.25 -5.82
C ALA A 65 4.42 13.90 -5.28
N LYS A 66 5.61 13.49 -5.76
CA LYS A 66 6.92 13.99 -5.33
C LYS A 66 7.13 13.92 -3.81
N MET A 67 6.64 12.86 -3.22
CA MET A 67 6.78 12.60 -1.78
C MET A 67 8.21 12.19 -1.44
N LYS A 68 8.63 12.44 -0.19
CA LYS A 68 9.87 11.88 0.33
C LYS A 68 9.73 10.37 0.56
N ALA A 69 10.84 9.64 0.47
CA ALA A 69 10.84 8.18 0.66
C ALA A 69 10.28 7.78 2.04
N GLU A 70 10.63 8.55 3.08
CA GLU A 70 10.15 8.31 4.44
C GLU A 70 8.64 8.52 4.58
N GLU A 71 8.07 9.47 3.86
CA GLU A 71 6.62 9.73 3.83
C GLU A 71 5.89 8.58 3.15
N ALA A 72 6.40 8.13 2.00
CA ALA A 72 5.83 7.00 1.27
C ALA A 72 5.88 5.71 2.08
N GLN A 73 6.95 5.51 2.85
CA GLN A 73 7.11 4.34 3.70
C GLN A 73 6.18 4.37 4.91
N ARG A 74 5.98 5.54 5.53
CA ARG A 74 4.98 5.74 6.59
C ARG A 74 3.56 5.54 6.07
N ASP A 75 3.25 6.02 4.88
CA ASP A 75 1.95 5.83 4.24
C ASP A 75 1.68 4.36 3.97
N LEU A 76 2.68 3.63 3.46
CA LEU A 76 2.59 2.18 3.27
C LEU A 76 2.36 1.45 4.60
N ALA A 77 3.11 1.79 5.65
CA ALA A 77 2.94 1.22 6.98
C ALA A 77 1.52 1.47 7.54
N SER A 78 1.02 2.68 7.37
CA SER A 78 -0.33 3.06 7.77
C SER A 78 -1.40 2.25 7.02
N PHE A 79 -1.23 2.08 5.70
CA PHE A 79 -2.13 1.25 4.88
C PHE A 79 -2.16 -0.22 5.34
N ILE A 80 -1.00 -0.81 5.61
CA ILE A 80 -0.89 -2.20 6.10
C ILE A 80 -1.50 -2.34 7.50
N ALA A 81 -1.30 -1.36 8.39
CA ALA A 81 -1.89 -1.35 9.71
C ALA A 81 -3.44 -1.31 9.64
N GLU A 82 -4.01 -0.49 8.76
CA GLU A 82 -5.47 -0.46 8.55
C GLU A 82 -6.00 -1.78 7.97
N ARG A 83 -5.25 -2.40 7.06
CA ARG A 83 -5.57 -3.74 6.57
C ARG A 83 -5.59 -4.77 7.70
N TRP A 84 -4.56 -4.74 8.56
CA TRP A 84 -4.44 -5.65 9.70
C TRP A 84 -5.62 -5.50 10.68
N LYS A 85 -6.01 -4.28 11.00
CA LYS A 85 -7.20 -4.01 11.83
C LYS A 85 -8.47 -4.66 11.25
N GLY A 86 -8.64 -4.59 9.93
CA GLY A 86 -9.78 -5.20 9.25
C GLY A 86 -9.72 -6.74 9.22
N MET A 87 -8.53 -7.33 9.27
CA MET A 87 -8.34 -8.77 9.27
C MET A 87 -8.55 -9.41 10.65
N GLN A 88 -8.18 -8.72 11.73
CA GLN A 88 -8.24 -9.27 13.10
C GLN A 88 -9.61 -9.85 13.48
N PRO A 89 -10.75 -9.21 13.20
CA PRO A 89 -12.05 -9.76 13.61
C PRO A 89 -12.44 -11.05 12.89
N VAL A 90 -11.86 -11.31 11.71
CA VAL A 90 -12.23 -12.46 10.86
C VAL A 90 -11.11 -13.51 10.76
N ALA A 91 -9.89 -13.17 11.17
CA ALA A 91 -8.74 -14.07 11.16
C ALA A 91 -8.65 -14.81 12.49
N TRP A 92 -8.93 -16.11 12.46
CA TRP A 92 -8.80 -17.00 13.62
C TRP A 92 -8.33 -18.38 13.17
N GLY A 93 -7.73 -19.16 14.09
CA GLY A 93 -7.16 -20.46 13.76
C GLY A 93 -6.05 -20.35 12.70
N ASP A 94 -6.08 -21.21 11.70
CA ASP A 94 -5.08 -21.26 10.64
C ASP A 94 -5.07 -19.97 9.79
N THR A 95 -6.22 -19.34 9.60
CA THR A 95 -6.33 -18.06 8.89
C THR A 95 -5.55 -16.94 9.58
N LEU A 96 -5.51 -16.95 10.92
CA LEU A 96 -4.72 -16.00 11.69
C LEU A 96 -3.22 -16.22 11.46
N ALA A 97 -2.76 -17.46 11.42
CA ALA A 97 -1.36 -17.79 11.15
C ALA A 97 -0.92 -17.27 9.76
N GLU A 98 -1.73 -17.47 8.74
CA GLU A 98 -1.48 -16.95 7.39
C GLU A 98 -1.44 -15.40 7.36
N ALA A 99 -2.37 -14.75 8.03
CA ALA A 99 -2.42 -13.29 8.12
C ALA A 99 -1.21 -12.73 8.89
N GLN A 100 -0.77 -13.38 9.94
CA GLN A 100 0.44 -13.03 10.70
C GLN A 100 1.70 -13.20 9.84
N LEU A 101 1.81 -14.31 9.09
CA LEU A 101 2.92 -14.52 8.17
C LEU A 101 3.04 -13.39 7.15
N THR A 102 1.93 -12.99 6.54
CA THR A 102 1.90 -11.87 5.60
C THR A 102 2.36 -10.56 6.25
N SER A 103 1.88 -10.25 7.46
CA SER A 103 2.32 -9.06 8.22
C SER A 103 3.82 -9.09 8.50
N MET A 104 4.35 -10.22 8.93
CA MET A 104 5.77 -10.40 9.20
C MET A 104 6.64 -10.27 7.94
N ILE A 105 6.15 -10.69 6.78
CA ILE A 105 6.84 -10.50 5.50
C ILE A 105 6.97 -9.00 5.19
N TYR A 106 5.91 -8.24 5.33
CA TYR A 106 5.96 -6.79 5.12
C TYR A 106 6.90 -6.10 6.12
N GLU A 107 6.86 -6.47 7.40
CA GLU A 107 7.73 -5.90 8.42
C GLU A 107 9.20 -6.33 8.24
N GLY A 108 9.44 -7.60 7.99
CA GLY A 108 10.77 -8.18 7.89
C GLY A 108 11.46 -7.85 6.56
N LEU A 109 10.84 -8.22 5.44
CA LEU A 109 11.45 -8.09 4.10
C LEU A 109 11.30 -6.68 3.53
N CYS A 110 10.12 -6.08 3.67
CA CYS A 110 9.88 -4.72 3.15
C CYS A 110 10.28 -3.63 4.14
N GLY A 111 10.56 -3.96 5.39
CA GLY A 111 11.06 -3.03 6.41
C GLY A 111 10.12 -1.86 6.70
N ILE A 112 8.81 -2.04 6.55
CA ILE A 112 7.83 -0.95 6.64
C ILE A 112 7.84 -0.20 7.98
N ASN A 113 8.22 -0.86 9.08
CA ASN A 113 8.29 -0.27 10.42
C ASN A 113 9.71 0.17 10.82
N ARG A 114 10.70 0.05 9.92
CA ARG A 114 12.10 0.40 10.24
C ARG A 114 12.41 1.87 10.06
N VAL A 115 11.54 2.63 9.38
CA VAL A 115 11.72 4.06 9.20
C VAL A 115 11.23 4.80 10.42
N ALA A 116 12.20 5.31 11.15
CA ALA A 116 12.08 6.26 12.26
C ALA A 116 11.31 5.77 13.49
N GLY A 117 12.05 5.29 14.50
CA GLY A 117 11.90 5.64 15.92
C GLY A 117 10.53 5.73 16.61
N ASN A 118 9.43 5.41 15.96
CA ASN A 118 8.07 5.54 16.46
C ASN A 118 7.29 4.23 16.47
N ASN A 119 7.90 3.17 17.03
CA ASN A 119 7.19 1.92 17.32
C ASN A 119 6.21 2.01 18.52
N LYS A 120 5.91 3.19 19.03
CA LYS A 120 5.09 3.34 20.26
C LYS A 120 3.62 3.72 20.02
N GLU A 121 3.23 4.12 18.82
CA GLU A 121 1.84 4.58 18.57
C GLU A 121 0.95 3.63 17.78
N VAL A 122 1.47 2.57 17.21
CA VAL A 122 0.67 1.60 16.41
C VAL A 122 0.11 0.44 17.25
N ALA A 123 0.45 0.37 18.53
CA ALA A 123 0.03 -0.71 19.46
C ALA A 123 -1.05 -0.27 20.47
N ARG A 124 -1.91 0.70 20.11
CA ARG A 124 -3.09 1.04 20.91
C ARG A 124 -4.36 1.05 20.08
#